data_d904f688d94dfaa5c4ad71e0c9cdf6b1
#
_entry.id   d904f688d94dfaa5c4ad71e0c9cdf6b1
#
_cell.length_a   1.000
_cell.length_b   1.000
_cell.length_c   1.000
_cell.angle_alpha   90.00
_cell.angle_beta   90.00
_cell.angle_gamma   90.00
#
_symmetry.space_group_name_H-M   'P 1'
#
loop_
_entity.id
_entity.type
_entity.pdbx_description
1 polymer ?
#
loop_
_entity_poly.entity_id
_entity_poly.type
_entity_poly.pdbx_seq_one_letter_code
_entity_poly.pdbx_strand_id
1 'polypeptide(L)'
;MNADFTNNPTDQKPSTEAASELNNLLEIISGTSSVIENIWEGNEGSQKYFEMLRTSVDRAAKITAQLVEHAGGTDKKILLHPELTAFAQPRKTPPPAPKKPHRLLVVDDEPMALVLAKRILSEAGFEVVTAQSGFECLDIFRQRPRSFALVLLDLSMPFMDGEETFARLRGIHPEAVVLLSTGFIAQERLDRMLTAGMAGFLRKPHRPEEMVAHVRRVLESVKMSRAGCVVDTLVAS
;
A
#
# COMPACT_ATOMS: atom_id res chain seq x y z
N MET A 1 44.00 -23.22 17.94
CA MET A 1 42.90 -23.84 17.19
C MET A 1 41.71 -22.96 17.37
N ASN A 2 41.50 -22.01 16.42
CA ASN A 2 40.39 -21.08 16.42
C ASN A 2 39.24 -21.72 15.64
N ALA A 3 38.11 -21.89 16.28
CA ALA A 3 36.88 -22.31 15.61
C ALA A 3 36.13 -21.05 15.15
N ASP A 4 36.16 -20.82 13.88
CA ASP A 4 35.30 -19.82 13.17
C ASP A 4 33.84 -20.24 13.32
N PHE A 5 33.08 -19.46 14.07
CA PHE A 5 31.63 -19.49 14.01
C PHE A 5 31.19 -18.66 12.80
N THR A 6 30.98 -19.34 11.67
CA THR A 6 30.34 -18.78 10.50
C THR A 6 28.91 -18.42 10.84
N ASN A 7 28.64 -17.12 10.89
CA ASN A 7 27.30 -16.55 10.93
C ASN A 7 26.53 -16.98 9.67
N ASN A 8 25.51 -17.78 9.84
CA ASN A 8 24.65 -18.29 8.78
C ASN A 8 23.58 -17.21 8.45
N PRO A 9 23.48 -16.68 7.22
CA PRO A 9 22.54 -15.60 6.89
C PRO A 9 21.08 -16.05 6.75
N THR A 10 20.75 -17.28 7.13
CA THR A 10 19.41 -17.87 6.92
C THR A 10 18.41 -17.59 8.05
N ASP A 11 18.81 -16.97 9.18
CA ASP A 11 17.92 -16.81 10.35
C ASP A 11 17.13 -15.47 10.40
N GLN A 12 17.34 -14.57 9.44
CA GLN A 12 16.65 -13.26 9.45
C GLN A 12 15.37 -13.19 8.59
N LYS A 13 15.12 -14.15 7.71
CA LYS A 13 13.94 -14.16 6.83
C LYS A 13 12.59 -14.43 7.53
N PRO A 14 12.45 -15.37 8.46
CA PRO A 14 11.15 -15.77 9.00
C PRO A 14 10.43 -14.66 9.77
N SER A 15 11.14 -13.79 10.48
CA SER A 15 10.53 -12.73 11.31
C SER A 15 9.98 -11.56 10.48
N THR A 16 10.63 -11.22 9.38
CA THR A 16 10.20 -10.13 8.48
C THR A 16 9.00 -10.56 7.63
N GLU A 17 8.99 -11.81 7.17
CA GLU A 17 7.89 -12.41 6.42
C GLU A 17 6.64 -12.56 7.28
N ALA A 18 6.76 -13.07 8.50
CA ALA A 18 5.67 -13.16 9.46
C ALA A 18 5.10 -11.77 9.83
N ALA A 19 5.95 -10.74 9.98
CA ALA A 19 5.50 -9.38 10.25
C ALA A 19 4.76 -8.76 9.04
N SER A 20 5.19 -9.06 7.81
CA SER A 20 4.50 -8.64 6.60
C SER A 20 3.12 -9.30 6.49
N GLU A 21 3.04 -10.61 6.73
CA GLU A 21 1.79 -11.36 6.73
C GLU A 21 0.81 -10.85 7.80
N LEU A 22 1.29 -10.58 9.01
CA LEU A 22 0.47 -10.01 10.07
C LEU A 22 -0.06 -8.61 9.70
N ASN A 23 0.75 -7.75 9.09
CA ASN A 23 0.31 -6.45 8.61
C ASN A 23 -0.78 -6.56 7.52
N ASN A 24 -0.65 -7.53 6.61
CA ASN A 24 -1.68 -7.81 5.61
C ASN A 24 -3.01 -8.23 6.26
N LEU A 25 -2.96 -9.13 7.24
CA LEU A 25 -4.15 -9.54 7.99
C LEU A 25 -4.81 -8.37 8.74
N LEU A 26 -4.00 -7.51 9.37
CA LEU A 26 -4.49 -6.32 10.06
C LEU A 26 -5.15 -5.32 9.10
N GLU A 27 -4.63 -5.18 7.89
CA GLU A 27 -5.24 -4.36 6.84
C GLU A 27 -6.61 -4.89 6.42
N ILE A 28 -6.71 -6.20 6.19
CA ILE A 28 -7.98 -6.86 5.84
C ILE A 28 -9.01 -6.65 6.95
N ILE A 29 -8.64 -6.85 8.21
CA ILE A 29 -9.53 -6.65 9.36
C ILE A 29 -9.97 -5.19 9.45
N SER A 30 -9.05 -4.24 9.33
CA SER A 30 -9.34 -2.80 9.39
C SER A 30 -10.27 -2.37 8.26
N GLY A 31 -9.97 -2.78 7.04
CA GLY A 31 -10.78 -2.44 5.86
C GLY A 31 -12.15 -3.09 5.89
N THR A 32 -12.24 -4.37 6.27
CA THR A 32 -13.53 -5.07 6.42
C THR A 32 -14.40 -4.42 7.50
N SER A 33 -13.80 -4.05 8.62
CA SER A 33 -14.48 -3.33 9.70
C SER A 33 -15.09 -2.01 9.22
N SER A 34 -14.33 -1.20 8.47
CA SER A 34 -14.81 0.06 7.90
C SER A 34 -15.95 -0.12 6.89
N VAL A 35 -15.89 -1.19 6.09
CA VAL A 35 -16.97 -1.54 5.14
C VAL A 35 -18.25 -1.94 5.88
N ILE A 36 -18.14 -2.77 6.91
CA ILE A 36 -19.30 -3.21 7.71
C ILE A 36 -19.90 -2.01 8.46
N GLU A 37 -19.07 -1.13 9.01
CA GLU A 37 -19.53 0.10 9.69
C GLU A 37 -20.38 0.97 8.75
N ASN A 38 -19.98 1.14 7.50
CA ASN A 38 -20.73 1.88 6.50
C ASN A 38 -22.09 1.23 6.14
N ILE A 39 -22.20 -0.09 6.23
CA ILE A 39 -23.44 -0.84 5.96
C ILE A 39 -24.43 -0.74 7.14
N TRP A 40 -23.91 -0.59 8.36
CA TRP A 40 -24.68 -0.59 9.59
C TRP A 40 -24.92 0.83 10.15
N GLU A 41 -24.83 1.86 9.34
CA GLU A 41 -25.18 3.24 9.72
C GLU A 41 -26.63 3.29 10.22
N GLY A 42 -26.80 3.34 11.55
CA GLY A 42 -28.10 3.48 12.21
C GLY A 42 -28.26 2.71 13.50
N ASN A 43 -27.32 1.88 13.90
CA ASN A 43 -27.39 1.16 15.16
C ASN A 43 -26.29 1.67 16.12
N GLU A 44 -26.66 2.57 17.05
CA GLU A 44 -25.74 3.18 18.03
C GLU A 44 -24.94 2.14 18.85
N GLY A 45 -25.45 0.91 18.99
CA GLY A 45 -24.76 -0.17 19.69
C GLY A 45 -23.59 -0.76 18.93
N SER A 46 -23.56 -0.68 17.60
CA SER A 46 -22.50 -1.29 16.78
C SER A 46 -21.24 -0.44 16.71
N GLN A 47 -21.34 0.87 16.76
CA GLN A 47 -20.20 1.80 16.70
C GLN A 47 -19.13 1.50 17.76
N LYS A 48 -19.55 1.18 18.98
CA LYS A 48 -18.65 0.83 20.09
C LYS A 48 -17.81 -0.41 19.79
N TYR A 49 -18.39 -1.42 19.12
CA TYR A 49 -17.65 -2.63 18.74
C TYR A 49 -16.66 -2.36 17.62
N PHE A 50 -17.00 -1.50 16.67
CA PHE A 50 -16.09 -1.09 15.61
C PHE A 50 -14.91 -0.25 16.14
N GLU A 51 -15.15 0.64 17.09
CA GLU A 51 -14.08 1.37 17.79
C GLU A 51 -13.14 0.42 18.55
N MET A 52 -13.69 -0.58 19.25
CA MET A 52 -12.89 -1.60 19.93
C MET A 52 -12.07 -2.42 18.94
N LEU A 53 -12.64 -2.80 17.81
CA LEU A 53 -11.94 -3.55 16.76
C LEU A 53 -10.80 -2.73 16.15
N ARG A 54 -11.05 -1.47 15.78
CA ARG A 54 -10.03 -0.54 15.31
C ARG A 54 -8.89 -0.38 16.32
N THR A 55 -9.23 -0.14 17.59
CA THR A 55 -8.22 -0.02 18.64
C THR A 55 -7.37 -1.27 18.78
N SER A 56 -7.98 -2.45 18.61
CA SER A 56 -7.27 -3.74 18.67
C SER A 56 -6.33 -3.94 17.49
N VAL A 57 -6.75 -3.57 16.29
CA VAL A 57 -5.92 -3.59 15.06
C VAL A 57 -4.74 -2.62 15.20
N ASP A 58 -4.97 -1.40 15.67
CA ASP A 58 -3.92 -0.40 15.89
C ASP A 58 -2.88 -0.88 16.92
N ARG A 59 -3.34 -1.57 17.98
CA ARG A 59 -2.45 -2.18 18.98
C ARG A 59 -1.61 -3.31 18.37
N ALA A 60 -2.23 -4.18 17.59
CA ALA A 60 -1.55 -5.29 16.94
C ALA A 60 -0.50 -4.78 15.94
N ALA A 61 -0.82 -3.75 15.15
CA ALA A 61 0.13 -3.11 14.24
C ALA A 61 1.35 -2.51 14.97
N LYS A 62 1.13 -1.88 16.13
CA LYS A 62 2.24 -1.37 16.97
C LYS A 62 3.11 -2.49 17.52
N ILE A 63 2.52 -3.59 18.00
CA ILE A 63 3.27 -4.74 18.49
C ILE A 63 4.08 -5.39 17.37
N THR A 64 3.50 -5.51 16.17
CA THR A 64 4.20 -6.03 15.00
C THR A 64 5.41 -5.17 14.63
N ALA A 65 5.26 -3.85 14.63
CA ALA A 65 6.35 -2.91 14.38
C ALA A 65 7.48 -3.07 15.43
N GLN A 66 7.12 -3.22 16.70
CA GLN A 66 8.09 -3.45 17.78
C GLN A 66 8.82 -4.81 17.66
N LEU A 67 8.10 -5.86 17.24
CA LEU A 67 8.73 -7.18 17.02
C LEU A 67 9.75 -7.16 15.90
N VAL A 68 9.47 -6.44 14.81
CA VAL A 68 10.42 -6.24 13.70
C VAL A 68 11.66 -5.46 14.17
N GLU A 69 11.47 -4.44 15.02
CA GLU A 69 12.56 -3.64 15.58
C GLU A 69 13.49 -4.49 16.48
N HIS A 70 12.92 -5.40 17.28
CA HIS A 70 13.68 -6.25 18.19
C HIS A 70 14.33 -7.47 17.50
N ALA A 71 13.87 -7.85 16.32
CA ALA A 71 14.44 -8.97 15.55
C ALA A 71 15.77 -8.65 14.84
N GLY A 72 16.43 -7.53 15.16
CA GLY A 72 17.81 -7.24 14.79
C GLY A 72 17.99 -6.38 13.53
N GLY A 73 16.97 -5.69 13.10
CA GLY A 73 17.11 -4.63 12.10
C GLY A 73 17.84 -3.41 12.72
N THR A 74 19.14 -3.26 12.46
CA THR A 74 19.94 -2.11 12.92
C THR A 74 19.65 -0.85 12.11
N ASP A 75 18.40 -0.46 11.95
CA ASP A 75 18.08 0.87 11.41
C ASP A 75 17.00 1.57 12.22
N LYS A 76 17.46 2.48 13.04
CA LYS A 76 16.72 3.37 13.93
C LYS A 76 15.92 4.42 13.15
N LYS A 77 14.96 4.04 12.35
CA LYS A 77 13.87 4.92 11.91
C LYS A 77 12.68 4.12 11.40
N ILE A 78 12.05 3.39 12.30
CA ILE A 78 10.63 3.10 12.12
C ILE A 78 9.92 4.42 12.40
N LEU A 79 9.60 5.15 11.35
CA LEU A 79 8.73 6.32 11.44
C LEU A 79 7.34 5.82 11.80
N LEU A 80 7.09 5.71 13.11
CA LEU A 80 5.74 5.73 13.65
C LEU A 80 5.13 7.05 13.20
N HIS A 81 4.13 6.99 12.33
CA HIS A 81 3.39 8.17 11.92
C HIS A 81 2.78 8.83 13.16
N PRO A 82 3.05 10.11 13.48
CA PRO A 82 2.59 10.75 14.70
C PRO A 82 1.09 11.06 14.73
N GLU A 83 0.32 10.73 13.70
CA GLU A 83 -1.08 11.15 13.57
C GLU A 83 -2.09 9.99 13.58
N LEU A 84 -2.04 9.15 14.62
CA LEU A 84 -3.19 8.29 14.93
C LEU A 84 -4.26 9.01 15.77
N THR A 85 -4.18 10.32 15.94
CA THR A 85 -5.08 11.13 16.77
C THR A 85 -6.17 11.91 16.03
N ALA A 86 -6.22 11.87 14.71
CA ALA A 86 -7.24 12.60 13.94
C ALA A 86 -8.45 11.73 13.56
N PHE A 87 -9.13 11.13 14.55
CA PHE A 87 -10.30 10.26 14.32
C PHE A 87 -11.65 10.99 14.29
N ALA A 88 -11.66 12.32 14.21
CA ALA A 88 -12.92 13.08 14.20
C ALA A 88 -12.83 14.23 13.21
N GLN A 89 -12.91 13.94 11.91
CA GLN A 89 -13.29 14.96 10.96
C GLN A 89 -14.51 14.51 10.15
N PRO A 90 -15.54 15.39 10.01
CA PRO A 90 -16.74 15.09 9.24
C PRO A 90 -16.36 14.83 7.77
N ARG A 91 -17.03 13.85 7.16
CA ARG A 91 -16.91 13.49 5.75
C ARG A 91 -16.93 14.74 4.87
N LYS A 92 -15.82 15.10 4.25
CA LYS A 92 -15.84 15.97 3.09
C LYS A 92 -16.45 15.15 1.95
N THR A 93 -17.55 15.64 1.39
CA THR A 93 -18.16 15.10 0.17
C THR A 93 -17.05 14.80 -0.86
N PRO A 94 -17.05 13.61 -1.47
CA PRO A 94 -16.05 13.30 -2.48
C PRO A 94 -16.12 14.33 -3.62
N PRO A 95 -14.97 14.79 -4.15
CA PRO A 95 -14.97 15.69 -5.29
C PRO A 95 -15.68 15.03 -6.47
N PRO A 96 -16.34 15.82 -7.35
CA PRO A 96 -17.10 15.28 -8.47
C PRO A 96 -16.22 14.35 -9.32
N ALA A 97 -16.80 13.21 -9.69
CA ALA A 97 -16.11 12.17 -10.46
C ALA A 97 -15.54 12.77 -11.77
N PRO A 98 -14.31 12.43 -12.17
CA PRO A 98 -13.73 12.90 -13.41
C PRO A 98 -14.60 12.46 -14.59
N LYS A 99 -14.66 13.27 -15.67
CA LYS A 99 -15.49 13.02 -16.87
C LYS A 99 -15.23 11.67 -17.56
N LYS A 100 -14.08 11.04 -17.31
CA LYS A 100 -13.79 9.62 -17.60
C LYS A 100 -13.08 9.03 -16.39
N PRO A 101 -13.52 7.87 -15.86
CA PRO A 101 -12.87 7.24 -14.72
C PRO A 101 -11.42 6.87 -15.07
N HIS A 102 -10.50 7.17 -14.16
CA HIS A 102 -9.13 6.67 -14.27
C HIS A 102 -9.14 5.16 -14.06
N ARG A 103 -8.47 4.44 -14.95
CA ARG A 103 -8.30 2.99 -14.85
C ARG A 103 -7.07 2.67 -14.04
N LEU A 104 -7.24 1.87 -13.00
CA LEU A 104 -6.19 1.42 -12.08
C LEU A 104 -5.97 -0.08 -12.22
N LEU A 105 -4.71 -0.52 -12.06
CA LEU A 105 -4.37 -1.93 -11.90
C LEU A 105 -3.92 -2.12 -10.45
N VAL A 106 -4.60 -2.98 -9.71
CA VAL A 106 -4.27 -3.32 -8.31
C VAL A 106 -3.68 -4.73 -8.31
N VAL A 107 -2.51 -4.86 -7.71
CA VAL A 107 -1.71 -6.09 -7.70
C VAL A 107 -1.39 -6.47 -6.27
N ASP A 108 -1.86 -7.63 -5.84
CA ASP A 108 -1.67 -8.15 -4.49
C ASP A 108 -1.91 -9.67 -4.54
N ASP A 109 -1.11 -10.47 -3.87
CA ASP A 109 -1.28 -11.93 -3.87
C ASP A 109 -2.40 -12.39 -2.92
N GLU A 110 -2.86 -11.52 -2.02
CA GLU A 110 -3.97 -11.78 -1.11
C GLU A 110 -5.32 -11.47 -1.77
N PRO A 111 -6.17 -12.48 -2.06
CA PRO A 111 -7.45 -12.26 -2.76
C PRO A 111 -8.39 -11.30 -2.02
N MET A 112 -8.38 -11.31 -0.68
CA MET A 112 -9.24 -10.43 0.11
C MET A 112 -8.79 -8.99 0.05
N ALA A 113 -7.46 -8.73 0.02
CA ALA A 113 -6.92 -7.39 -0.20
C ALA A 113 -7.35 -6.83 -1.56
N LEU A 114 -7.32 -7.65 -2.62
CA LEU A 114 -7.80 -7.26 -3.95
C LEU A 114 -9.30 -6.93 -3.96
N VAL A 115 -10.14 -7.76 -3.34
CA VAL A 115 -11.59 -7.51 -3.25
C VAL A 115 -11.86 -6.20 -2.53
N LEU A 116 -11.16 -5.96 -1.41
CA LEU A 116 -11.31 -4.74 -0.61
C LEU A 116 -10.83 -3.50 -1.37
N ALA A 117 -9.62 -3.52 -1.92
CA ALA A 117 -9.07 -2.42 -2.69
C ALA A 117 -9.94 -2.09 -3.91
N LYS A 118 -10.41 -3.12 -4.64
CA LYS A 118 -11.33 -2.95 -5.76
C LYS A 118 -12.61 -2.24 -5.33
N ARG A 119 -13.22 -2.65 -4.22
CA ARG A 119 -14.44 -2.05 -3.70
C ARG A 119 -14.20 -0.57 -3.34
N ILE A 120 -13.20 -0.29 -2.50
CA ILE A 120 -12.85 1.06 -2.03
C ILE A 120 -12.61 2.02 -3.21
N LEU A 121 -11.77 1.60 -4.15
CA LEU A 121 -11.39 2.44 -5.29
C LEU A 121 -12.53 2.59 -6.30
N SER A 122 -13.37 1.56 -6.50
CA SER A 122 -14.55 1.66 -7.38
C SER A 122 -15.61 2.59 -6.79
N GLU A 123 -15.86 2.54 -5.48
CA GLU A 123 -16.76 3.49 -4.78
C GLU A 123 -16.22 4.94 -4.84
N ALA A 124 -14.89 5.11 -4.93
CA ALA A 124 -14.25 6.41 -5.13
C ALA A 124 -14.28 6.90 -6.60
N GLY A 125 -14.88 6.14 -7.53
CA GLY A 125 -15.09 6.51 -8.93
C GLY A 125 -13.97 6.08 -9.89
N PHE A 126 -13.11 5.13 -9.52
CA PHE A 126 -12.09 4.55 -10.39
C PHE A 126 -12.59 3.28 -11.09
N GLU A 127 -12.08 3.03 -12.31
CA GLU A 127 -12.20 1.71 -12.95
C GLU A 127 -11.05 0.82 -12.48
N VAL A 128 -11.33 -0.31 -11.82
CA VAL A 128 -10.31 -1.15 -11.18
C VAL A 128 -10.23 -2.52 -11.83
N VAL A 129 -9.03 -2.85 -12.28
CA VAL A 129 -8.60 -4.19 -12.71
C VAL A 129 -7.68 -4.75 -11.63
N THR A 130 -7.78 -6.04 -11.35
CA THR A 130 -6.98 -6.72 -10.32
C THR A 130 -6.08 -7.78 -10.92
N ALA A 131 -4.92 -8.03 -10.30
CA ALA A 131 -4.00 -9.12 -10.62
C ALA A 131 -3.49 -9.75 -9.31
N GLN A 132 -3.41 -11.07 -9.26
CA GLN A 132 -3.00 -11.82 -8.07
C GLN A 132 -1.49 -12.14 -8.01
N SER A 133 -0.73 -11.66 -8.99
CA SER A 133 0.71 -11.87 -9.04
C SER A 133 1.40 -10.86 -9.96
N GLY A 134 2.73 -10.73 -9.81
CA GLY A 134 3.54 -9.95 -10.73
C GLY A 134 3.45 -10.45 -12.18
N PHE A 135 3.33 -11.76 -12.40
CA PHE A 135 3.18 -12.34 -13.73
C PHE A 135 1.86 -11.92 -14.38
N GLU A 136 0.75 -12.09 -13.68
CA GLU A 136 -0.57 -11.68 -14.15
C GLU A 136 -0.64 -10.16 -14.39
N CYS A 137 -0.05 -9.38 -13.50
CA CYS A 137 0.11 -7.93 -13.66
C CYS A 137 0.77 -7.59 -15.01
N LEU A 138 1.91 -8.22 -15.31
CA LEU A 138 2.64 -7.97 -16.55
C LEU A 138 1.86 -8.38 -17.79
N ASP A 139 1.14 -9.49 -17.73
CA ASP A 139 0.33 -9.98 -18.87
C ASP A 139 -0.85 -9.05 -19.15
N ILE A 140 -1.54 -8.58 -18.13
CA ILE A 140 -2.61 -7.59 -18.26
C ILE A 140 -2.03 -6.25 -18.78
N PHE A 141 -0.92 -5.81 -18.22
CA PHE A 141 -0.31 -4.52 -18.56
C PHE A 141 0.23 -4.49 -20.00
N ARG A 142 0.84 -5.56 -20.49
CA ARG A 142 1.34 -5.68 -21.88
C ARG A 142 0.25 -5.49 -22.92
N GLN A 143 -0.97 -5.93 -22.64
CA GLN A 143 -2.08 -5.81 -23.60
C GLN A 143 -2.46 -4.34 -23.87
N ARG A 144 -2.40 -3.49 -22.85
CA ARG A 144 -2.78 -2.07 -22.94
C ARG A 144 -1.98 -1.19 -21.96
N PRO A 145 -0.66 -0.99 -22.17
CA PRO A 145 0.20 -0.31 -21.19
C PRO A 145 -0.25 1.12 -20.86
N ARG A 146 -0.82 1.82 -21.87
CA ARG A 146 -1.25 3.22 -21.70
C ARG A 146 -2.69 3.37 -21.19
N SER A 147 -3.40 2.28 -20.95
CA SER A 147 -4.78 2.34 -20.47
C SER A 147 -4.86 2.53 -18.95
N PHE A 148 -3.80 2.20 -18.23
CA PHE A 148 -3.75 2.35 -16.77
C PHE A 148 -3.16 3.69 -16.39
N ALA A 149 -3.91 4.44 -15.59
CA ALA A 149 -3.45 5.72 -15.05
C ALA A 149 -2.47 5.52 -13.89
N LEU A 150 -2.59 4.39 -13.15
CA LEU A 150 -1.72 4.02 -12.04
C LEU A 150 -1.81 2.51 -11.79
N VAL A 151 -0.69 1.94 -11.36
CA VAL A 151 -0.58 0.58 -10.81
C VAL A 151 -0.37 0.70 -9.31
N LEU A 152 -1.28 0.15 -8.50
CA LEU A 152 -1.10 -0.04 -7.06
C LEU A 152 -0.53 -1.45 -6.87
N LEU A 153 0.71 -1.55 -6.36
CA LEU A 153 1.51 -2.76 -6.40
C LEU A 153 1.95 -3.17 -5.01
N ASP A 154 1.58 -4.37 -4.58
CA ASP A 154 2.15 -4.95 -3.36
C ASP A 154 3.63 -5.31 -3.55
N LEU A 155 4.41 -5.10 -2.47
CA LEU A 155 5.83 -5.44 -2.46
C LEU A 155 6.09 -6.91 -2.23
N SER A 156 5.34 -7.53 -1.31
CA SER A 156 5.66 -8.83 -0.72
C SER A 156 4.86 -9.95 -1.38
N MET A 157 5.09 -10.19 -2.67
CA MET A 157 4.41 -11.26 -3.41
C MET A 157 5.35 -12.46 -3.65
N PRO A 158 4.82 -13.71 -3.70
CA PRO A 158 5.60 -14.89 -4.00
C PRO A 158 6.07 -14.92 -5.47
N PHE A 159 7.20 -15.59 -5.71
CA PHE A 159 7.82 -15.84 -7.03
C PHE A 159 8.33 -14.60 -7.77
N MET A 160 7.60 -13.51 -7.81
CA MET A 160 7.98 -12.23 -8.39
C MET A 160 7.49 -11.12 -7.46
N ASP A 161 8.40 -10.50 -6.74
CA ASP A 161 8.09 -9.43 -5.81
C ASP A 161 7.75 -8.11 -6.51
N GLY A 162 7.30 -7.12 -5.72
CA GLY A 162 6.91 -5.82 -6.28
C GLY A 162 8.08 -5.05 -6.90
N GLU A 163 9.32 -5.21 -6.42
CA GLU A 163 10.48 -4.54 -7.00
C GLU A 163 10.79 -5.08 -8.41
N GLU A 164 10.81 -6.39 -8.56
CA GLU A 164 11.00 -7.03 -9.86
C GLU A 164 9.85 -6.71 -10.81
N THR A 165 8.60 -6.77 -10.31
CA THR A 165 7.41 -6.39 -11.10
C THR A 165 7.50 -4.95 -11.56
N PHE A 166 7.88 -4.01 -10.69
CA PHE A 166 8.08 -2.60 -11.02
C PHE A 166 9.13 -2.42 -12.11
N ALA A 167 10.30 -3.05 -11.98
CA ALA A 167 11.37 -2.96 -12.97
C ALA A 167 10.90 -3.43 -14.35
N ARG A 168 10.14 -4.53 -14.41
CA ARG A 168 9.59 -5.08 -15.67
C ARG A 168 8.48 -4.20 -16.25
N LEU A 169 7.60 -3.60 -15.42
CA LEU A 169 6.59 -2.62 -15.84
C LEU A 169 7.26 -1.42 -16.53
N ARG A 170 8.33 -0.89 -15.94
CA ARG A 170 9.11 0.22 -16.49
C ARG A 170 9.83 -0.17 -17.78
N GLY A 171 10.22 -1.43 -17.92
CA GLY A 171 10.75 -1.96 -19.19
C GLY A 171 9.71 -2.00 -20.32
N ILE A 172 8.43 -2.23 -19.99
CA ILE A 172 7.32 -2.23 -20.96
C ILE A 172 6.88 -0.79 -21.28
N HIS A 173 6.75 0.05 -20.25
CA HIS A 173 6.35 1.44 -20.38
C HIS A 173 7.13 2.32 -19.39
N PRO A 174 8.18 3.03 -19.86
CA PRO A 174 9.05 3.84 -18.99
C PRO A 174 8.34 4.89 -18.15
N GLU A 175 7.16 5.35 -18.57
CA GLU A 175 6.34 6.33 -17.86
C GLU A 175 5.22 5.68 -17.02
N ALA A 176 5.27 4.37 -16.78
CA ALA A 176 4.29 3.70 -15.93
C ALA A 176 4.30 4.32 -14.52
N VAL A 177 3.13 4.74 -14.06
CA VAL A 177 2.95 5.33 -12.73
C VAL A 177 2.67 4.19 -11.76
N VAL A 178 3.60 3.93 -10.84
CA VAL A 178 3.49 2.85 -9.88
C VAL A 178 3.54 3.41 -8.46
N LEU A 179 2.50 3.10 -7.68
CA LEU A 179 2.39 3.37 -6.25
C LEU A 179 2.56 2.03 -5.52
N LEU A 180 3.55 1.93 -4.64
CA LEU A 180 3.81 0.73 -3.88
C LEU A 180 2.85 0.65 -2.69
N SER A 181 2.34 -0.54 -2.38
CA SER A 181 1.65 -0.85 -1.13
C SER A 181 2.50 -1.84 -0.35
N THR A 182 2.85 -1.54 0.90
CA THR A 182 3.76 -2.40 1.65
C THR A 182 3.58 -2.30 3.16
N GLY A 183 3.63 -3.45 3.86
CA GLY A 183 3.63 -3.49 5.31
C GLY A 183 4.98 -3.12 5.92
N PHE A 184 6.06 -3.54 5.25
CA PHE A 184 7.42 -3.24 5.67
C PHE A 184 8.33 -3.12 4.45
N ILE A 185 9.22 -2.13 4.48
CA ILE A 185 10.29 -1.97 3.49
C ILE A 185 11.51 -1.34 4.17
N ALA A 186 12.70 -1.90 3.91
CA ALA A 186 13.94 -1.29 4.34
C ALA A 186 14.14 0.05 3.61
N GLN A 187 14.61 1.07 4.34
CA GLN A 187 14.76 2.44 3.80
C GLN A 187 15.62 2.47 2.53
N GLU A 188 16.73 1.75 2.52
CA GLU A 188 17.62 1.68 1.35
C GLU A 188 16.92 1.11 0.10
N ARG A 189 16.03 0.12 0.29
CA ARG A 189 15.25 -0.47 -0.79
C ARG A 189 14.22 0.54 -1.32
N LEU A 190 13.53 1.24 -0.42
CA LEU A 190 12.60 2.29 -0.78
C LEU A 190 13.27 3.40 -1.58
N ASP A 191 14.42 3.89 -1.12
CA ASP A 191 15.18 4.97 -1.77
C ASP A 191 15.63 4.57 -3.18
N ARG A 192 16.06 3.30 -3.37
CA ARG A 192 16.39 2.78 -4.71
C ARG A 192 15.18 2.80 -5.64
N MET A 193 14.02 2.35 -5.17
CA MET A 193 12.81 2.31 -5.97
C MET A 193 12.29 3.71 -6.31
N LEU A 194 12.35 4.66 -5.36
CA LEU A 194 12.02 6.07 -5.60
C LEU A 194 12.96 6.69 -6.64
N THR A 195 14.27 6.46 -6.52
CA THR A 195 15.28 6.91 -7.50
C THR A 195 15.05 6.30 -8.88
N ALA A 196 14.57 5.06 -8.95
CA ALA A 196 14.19 4.40 -10.20
C ALA A 196 12.86 4.93 -10.78
N GLY A 197 12.23 5.93 -10.16
CA GLY A 197 11.03 6.62 -10.67
C GLY A 197 9.71 6.02 -10.22
N MET A 198 9.67 5.33 -9.06
CA MET A 198 8.44 4.97 -8.41
C MET A 198 7.70 6.23 -7.92
N ALA A 199 6.39 6.29 -8.11
CA ALA A 199 5.59 7.49 -7.83
C ALA A 199 5.34 7.75 -6.35
N GLY A 200 5.59 6.76 -5.49
CA GLY A 200 5.43 6.84 -4.05
C GLY A 200 5.10 5.49 -3.42
N PHE A 201 4.80 5.52 -2.14
CA PHE A 201 4.40 4.31 -1.43
C PHE A 201 3.25 4.59 -0.45
N LEU A 202 2.48 3.56 -0.15
CA LEU A 202 1.39 3.52 0.82
C LEU A 202 1.71 2.42 1.83
N ARG A 203 1.78 2.77 3.10
CA ARG A 203 2.11 1.82 4.16
C ARG A 203 0.88 1.05 4.62
N LYS A 204 0.98 -0.27 4.68
CA LYS A 204 0.00 -1.17 5.30
C LYS A 204 0.25 -1.25 6.84
N PRO A 205 -0.79 -1.33 7.69
CA PRO A 205 -2.20 -1.19 7.35
C PRO A 205 -2.57 0.28 7.09
N HIS A 206 -3.42 0.52 6.10
CA HIS A 206 -3.94 1.85 5.80
C HIS A 206 -5.47 1.86 5.79
N ARG A 207 -6.05 3.05 5.94
CA ARG A 207 -7.50 3.23 5.88
C ARG A 207 -7.98 3.37 4.45
N PRO A 208 -9.26 3.05 4.18
CA PRO A 208 -9.86 3.27 2.87
C PRO A 208 -9.66 4.69 2.33
N GLU A 209 -9.84 5.69 3.19
CA GLU A 209 -9.70 7.10 2.85
C GLU A 209 -8.26 7.46 2.49
N GLU A 210 -7.28 6.89 3.19
CA GLU A 210 -5.85 7.10 2.93
C GLU A 210 -5.45 6.52 1.58
N MET A 211 -5.89 5.32 1.26
CA MET A 211 -5.68 4.70 -0.06
C MET A 211 -6.20 5.61 -1.17
N VAL A 212 -7.46 6.05 -1.07
CA VAL A 212 -8.08 6.92 -2.07
C VAL A 212 -7.35 8.26 -2.18
N ALA A 213 -6.99 8.87 -1.04
CA ALA A 213 -6.28 10.14 -1.00
C ALA A 213 -4.89 10.04 -1.65
N HIS A 214 -4.12 8.96 -1.38
CA HIS A 214 -2.81 8.74 -1.98
C HIS A 214 -2.91 8.52 -3.49
N VAL A 215 -3.82 7.67 -3.96
CA VAL A 215 -4.05 7.45 -5.39
C VAL A 215 -4.38 8.77 -6.10
N ARG A 216 -5.29 9.57 -5.55
CA ARG A 216 -5.63 10.89 -6.12
C ARG A 216 -4.44 11.83 -6.16
N ARG A 217 -3.68 11.95 -5.08
CA ARG A 217 -2.48 12.80 -5.01
C ARG A 217 -1.46 12.43 -6.08
N VAL A 218 -1.17 11.14 -6.25
CA VAL A 218 -0.24 10.67 -7.28
C VAL A 218 -0.75 10.99 -8.68
N LEU A 219 -2.03 10.76 -8.96
CA LEU A 219 -2.62 11.09 -10.26
C LEU A 219 -2.61 12.59 -10.56
N GLU A 220 -2.81 13.44 -9.56
CA GLU A 220 -2.73 14.89 -9.68
C GLU A 220 -1.30 15.35 -9.95
N SER A 221 -0.30 14.85 -9.21
CA SER A 221 1.11 15.20 -9.42
C SER A 221 1.59 14.84 -10.83
N VAL A 222 1.19 13.66 -11.35
CA VAL A 222 1.51 13.24 -12.72
C VAL A 222 0.87 14.15 -13.77
N LYS A 223 -0.38 14.60 -13.55
CA LYS A 223 -1.03 15.57 -14.45
C LYS A 223 -0.28 16.89 -14.48
N MET A 224 0.14 17.41 -13.34
CA MET A 224 0.88 18.67 -13.24
C MET A 224 2.25 18.58 -13.91
N SER A 225 2.98 17.49 -13.70
CA SER A 225 4.27 17.25 -14.37
C SER A 225 4.14 17.17 -15.89
N ARG A 226 3.09 16.52 -16.40
CA ARG A 226 2.80 16.42 -17.84
C ARG A 226 2.30 17.75 -18.46
N ALA A 227 1.73 18.64 -17.64
CA ALA A 227 1.30 19.97 -18.07
C ALA A 227 2.42 21.02 -18.07
N GLY A 228 3.69 20.65 -17.77
CA GLY A 228 4.83 21.56 -17.77
C GLY A 228 4.91 22.46 -16.54
N CYS A 229 4.12 22.22 -15.51
CA CYS A 229 4.24 22.91 -14.23
C CYS A 229 5.25 22.15 -13.36
N VAL A 230 6.45 22.76 -13.16
CA VAL A 230 7.47 22.21 -12.25
C VAL A 230 6.90 22.26 -10.83
N VAL A 231 6.60 21.12 -10.27
CA VAL A 231 6.26 20.98 -8.86
C VAL A 231 7.48 20.41 -8.15
N ASP A 232 8.05 21.21 -7.24
CA ASP A 232 9.06 20.76 -6.29
C ASP A 232 8.59 19.47 -5.61
N THR A 233 9.47 18.49 -5.59
CA THR A 233 9.27 17.18 -5.02
C THR A 233 8.89 17.33 -3.54
N LEU A 234 7.62 17.22 -3.23
CA LEU A 234 7.14 17.07 -1.85
C LEU A 234 7.52 15.68 -1.36
N VAL A 235 8.72 15.57 -0.84
CA VAL A 235 9.10 14.52 0.09
C VAL A 235 8.27 14.78 1.36
N ALA A 236 7.17 14.06 1.49
CA ALA A 236 6.38 14.10 2.71
C ALA A 236 7.13 13.32 3.79
N SER A 237 7.57 14.08 4.78
CA SER A 237 8.05 13.60 6.08
C SER A 237 6.97 12.85 6.82
#